data_ebc38fd70e8d0505b84643bbb168ffbd
#
_entry.id   ebc38fd70e8d0505b84643bbb168ffbd
#
_cell.length_a   1.000
_cell.length_b   1.000
_cell.length_c   1.000
_cell.angle_alpha   90.00
_cell.angle_beta   90.00
_cell.angle_gamma   90.00
#
_symmetry.space_group_name_H-M   'P 1'
#
loop_
_entity.id
_entity.type
_entity.pdbx_description
1 polymer ?
#
loop_
_entity_poly.entity_id
_entity_poly.type
_entity_poly.pdbx_seq_one_letter_code
_entity_poly.pdbx_strand_id
1 'polypeptide(L)'
;MLPPRKLAAVHASYYVVTGAWAIVDRRSFEAVTGPKRDYWLVRLVGALAVAVGASLGSAVAAGERRRDDTTLALATTLAFVAADVHAARSASRVYLGDVVVHAFFVPAWLRPWK
;
A
#
# COMPACT_ATOMS: atom_id res chain seq x y z
N MET A 1 -17.52 7.02 -11.06
CA MET A 1 -16.25 7.15 -10.32
C MET A 1 -16.52 7.21 -8.83
N LEU A 2 -15.73 6.51 -8.04
CA LEU A 2 -15.91 6.51 -6.58
C LEU A 2 -15.52 7.85 -5.96
N PRO A 3 -16.23 8.28 -4.92
CA PRO A 3 -15.82 9.45 -4.14
C PRO A 3 -14.43 9.26 -3.50
N PRO A 4 -13.68 10.33 -3.27
CA PRO A 4 -12.34 10.24 -2.70
C PRO A 4 -12.25 9.43 -1.40
N ARG A 5 -13.22 9.58 -0.50
CA ARG A 5 -13.25 8.82 0.76
C ARG A 5 -13.37 7.32 0.51
N LYS A 6 -14.19 6.89 -0.43
CA LYS A 6 -14.35 5.47 -0.77
C LYS A 6 -13.10 4.91 -1.44
N LEU A 7 -12.46 5.69 -2.31
CA LEU A 7 -11.18 5.30 -2.90
C LEU A 7 -10.10 5.18 -1.82
N ALA A 8 -10.08 6.09 -0.86
CA ALA A 8 -9.16 6.02 0.27
C ALA A 8 -9.40 4.75 1.11
N ALA A 9 -10.67 4.36 1.30
CA ALA A 9 -11.00 3.12 2.01
C ALA A 9 -10.46 1.90 1.28
N VAL A 10 -10.57 1.86 -0.03
CA VAL A 10 -10.03 0.77 -0.86
C VAL A 10 -8.51 0.76 -0.77
N HIS A 11 -7.86 1.91 -0.84
CA HIS A 11 -6.41 2.01 -0.74
C HIS A 11 -5.89 1.54 0.63
N ALA A 12 -6.54 1.97 1.71
CA ALA A 12 -6.20 1.52 3.06
C ALA A 12 -6.35 -0.01 3.18
N SER A 13 -7.42 -0.57 2.63
CA SER A 13 -7.65 -2.01 2.60
C SER A 13 -6.58 -2.75 1.79
N TYR A 14 -6.13 -2.16 0.69
CA TYR A 14 -5.07 -2.71 -0.14
C TYR A 14 -3.77 -2.86 0.67
N TYR A 15 -3.40 -1.86 1.44
CA TYR A 15 -2.23 -1.96 2.32
C TYR A 15 -2.37 -3.08 3.35
N VAL A 16 -3.53 -3.17 3.99
CA VAL A 16 -3.76 -4.20 5.00
C VAL A 16 -3.71 -5.59 4.39
N VAL A 17 -4.41 -5.80 3.29
CA VAL A 17 -4.51 -7.12 2.64
C VAL A 17 -3.16 -7.57 2.09
N THR A 18 -2.46 -6.71 1.36
CA THR A 18 -1.16 -7.08 0.78
C THR A 18 -0.09 -7.27 1.85
N GLY A 19 -0.12 -6.44 2.89
CA GLY A 19 0.80 -6.60 4.02
C GLY A 19 0.56 -7.90 4.78
N ALA A 20 -0.69 -8.23 5.06
CA ALA A 20 -1.07 -9.47 5.71
C ALA A 20 -0.69 -10.69 4.87
N TRP A 21 -0.89 -10.61 3.56
CA TRP A 21 -0.50 -11.68 2.64
C TRP A 21 0.99 -12.01 2.74
N ALA A 22 1.83 -10.98 2.70
CA ALA A 22 3.28 -11.15 2.84
C ALA A 22 3.66 -11.81 4.17
N ILE A 23 2.90 -11.55 5.24
CA ILE A 23 3.18 -12.08 6.57
C ILE A 23 2.77 -13.55 6.67
N VAL A 24 1.56 -13.90 6.22
CA VAL A 24 0.95 -15.19 6.53
C VAL A 24 1.22 -16.28 5.50
N ASP A 25 1.51 -15.93 4.25
CA ASP A 25 1.68 -16.92 3.18
C ASP A 25 2.87 -16.58 2.29
N ARG A 26 4.05 -16.93 2.79
CA ARG A 26 5.30 -16.74 2.04
C ARG A 26 5.26 -17.43 0.68
N ARG A 27 4.73 -18.66 0.62
CA ARG A 27 4.77 -19.47 -0.59
C ARG A 27 4.04 -18.80 -1.75
N SER A 28 2.79 -18.38 -1.54
CA SER A 28 2.02 -17.73 -2.59
C SER A 28 2.54 -16.32 -2.87
N PHE A 29 3.01 -15.62 -1.85
CA PHE A 29 3.58 -14.29 -2.03
C PHE A 29 4.81 -14.34 -2.93
N GLU A 30 5.73 -15.26 -2.67
CA GLU A 30 6.93 -15.43 -3.50
C GLU A 30 6.60 -16.00 -4.89
N ALA A 31 5.54 -16.78 -5.02
CA ALA A 31 5.11 -17.29 -6.34
C ALA A 31 4.71 -16.15 -7.28
N VAL A 32 4.14 -15.08 -6.73
CA VAL A 32 3.71 -13.89 -7.50
C VAL A 32 4.83 -12.86 -7.63
N THR A 33 5.53 -12.58 -6.54
CA THR A 33 6.49 -11.46 -6.48
C THR A 33 7.95 -11.89 -6.68
N GLY A 34 8.21 -13.19 -6.74
CA GLY A 34 9.55 -13.74 -6.86
C GLY A 34 10.17 -14.11 -5.52
N PRO A 35 11.18 -15.00 -5.52
CA PRO A 35 11.82 -15.43 -4.29
C PRO A 35 12.54 -14.28 -3.58
N LYS A 36 12.50 -14.31 -2.26
CA LYS A 36 13.08 -13.28 -1.40
C LYS A 36 14.12 -13.90 -0.46
N ARG A 37 15.19 -13.15 -0.24
CA ARG A 37 16.12 -13.42 0.85
C ARG A 37 15.58 -12.72 2.11
N ASP A 38 16.10 -13.14 3.27
CA ASP A 38 15.79 -12.46 4.54
C ASP A 38 14.29 -12.16 4.68
N TYR A 39 13.50 -13.21 4.61
CA TYR A 39 12.04 -13.06 4.57
C TYR A 39 11.48 -12.33 5.81
N TRP A 40 12.22 -12.27 6.90
CA TRP A 40 11.82 -11.49 8.07
C TRP A 40 11.68 -10.00 7.75
N LEU A 41 12.51 -9.48 6.82
CA LEU A 41 12.38 -8.10 6.35
C LEU A 41 11.09 -7.92 5.55
N VAL A 42 10.72 -8.91 4.75
CA VAL A 42 9.45 -8.90 4.00
C VAL A 42 8.28 -8.86 4.98
N ARG A 43 8.33 -9.67 6.03
CA ARG A 43 7.30 -9.65 7.07
C ARG A 43 7.27 -8.31 7.82
N LEU A 44 8.41 -7.71 8.08
CA LEU A 44 8.46 -6.38 8.71
C LEU A 44 7.79 -5.33 7.82
N VAL A 45 8.12 -5.31 6.53
CA VAL A 45 7.48 -4.40 5.58
C VAL A 45 5.98 -4.66 5.50
N GLY A 46 5.58 -5.93 5.49
CA GLY A 46 4.17 -6.31 5.52
C GLY A 46 3.46 -5.81 6.78
N ALA A 47 4.09 -5.94 7.94
CA ALA A 47 3.54 -5.43 9.19
C ALA A 47 3.41 -3.91 9.17
N LEU A 48 4.39 -3.21 8.63
CA LEU A 48 4.33 -1.75 8.48
C LEU A 48 3.22 -1.34 7.52
N ALA A 49 3.03 -2.09 6.43
CA ALA A 49 1.93 -1.83 5.49
C ALA A 49 0.57 -2.01 6.18
N VAL A 50 0.42 -3.05 7.00
CA VAL A 50 -0.80 -3.25 7.79
C VAL A 50 -1.01 -2.08 8.76
N ALA A 51 0.03 -1.64 9.44
CA ALA A 51 -0.05 -0.51 10.38
C ALA A 51 -0.47 0.79 9.68
N VAL A 52 0.14 1.08 8.53
CA VAL A 52 -0.23 2.26 7.72
C VAL A 52 -1.66 2.14 7.25
N GLY A 53 -2.05 0.99 6.71
CA GLY A 53 -3.42 0.74 6.26
C GLY A 53 -4.44 0.89 7.38
N ALA A 54 -4.13 0.41 8.58
CA ALA A 54 -5.00 0.56 9.74
C ALA A 54 -5.14 2.03 10.14
N SER A 55 -4.04 2.78 10.14
CA SER A 55 -4.06 4.21 10.45
C SER A 55 -4.91 4.99 9.44
N LEU A 56 -4.68 4.75 8.15
CA LEU A 56 -5.45 5.40 7.08
C LEU A 56 -6.92 4.98 7.13
N GLY A 57 -7.19 3.72 7.43
CA GLY A 57 -8.54 3.20 7.61
C GLY A 57 -9.27 3.88 8.76
N SER A 58 -8.57 4.22 9.83
CA SER A 58 -9.15 4.96 10.96
C SER A 58 -9.59 6.36 10.54
N ALA A 59 -8.80 7.05 9.71
CA ALA A 59 -9.17 8.34 9.16
C ALA A 59 -10.42 8.23 8.29
N VAL A 60 -10.49 7.18 7.45
CA VAL A 60 -11.65 6.92 6.61
C VAL A 60 -12.90 6.69 7.46
N ALA A 61 -12.79 5.88 8.51
CA ALA A 61 -13.91 5.58 9.41
C ALA A 61 -14.40 6.84 10.11
N ALA A 62 -13.48 7.72 10.53
CA ALA A 62 -13.84 9.00 11.12
C ALA A 62 -14.44 10.00 10.13
N GLY A 63 -14.25 9.76 8.82
CA GLY A 63 -14.73 10.65 7.78
C GLY A 63 -13.96 11.96 7.67
N GLU A 64 -12.77 12.00 8.25
CA GLU A 64 -11.98 13.21 8.35
C GLU A 64 -10.55 12.94 7.89
N ARG A 65 -10.14 13.67 6.87
CA ARG A 65 -8.78 13.59 6.34
C ARG A 65 -7.97 14.76 6.87
N ARG A 66 -7.09 14.48 7.79
CA ARG A 66 -6.17 15.46 8.35
C ARG A 66 -4.93 15.59 7.46
N ARG A 67 -4.18 16.65 7.68
CA ARG A 67 -2.92 16.88 6.98
C ARG A 67 -1.94 15.71 7.17
N ASP A 68 -1.87 15.19 8.40
CA ASP A 68 -0.99 14.05 8.72
C ASP A 68 -1.39 12.78 7.97
N ASP A 69 -2.69 12.55 7.80
CA ASP A 69 -3.19 11.41 7.03
C ASP A 69 -2.74 11.49 5.58
N THR A 70 -2.85 12.67 4.99
CA THR A 70 -2.38 12.92 3.62
C THR A 70 -0.88 12.72 3.52
N THR A 71 -0.11 13.25 4.46
CA THR A 71 1.34 13.10 4.47
C THR A 71 1.74 11.63 4.58
N LEU A 72 1.11 10.89 5.50
CA LEU A 72 1.37 9.47 5.67
C LEU A 72 1.07 8.70 4.39
N ALA A 73 -0.10 8.94 3.79
CA ALA A 73 -0.52 8.24 2.58
C ALA A 73 0.42 8.52 1.40
N LEU A 74 0.75 9.78 1.17
CA LEU A 74 1.60 10.15 0.03
C LEU A 74 3.05 9.73 0.24
N ALA A 75 3.60 9.90 1.44
CA ALA A 75 4.97 9.49 1.74
C ALA A 75 5.14 7.97 1.62
N THR A 76 4.18 7.21 2.14
CA THR A 76 4.20 5.75 2.03
C THR A 76 4.06 5.30 0.58
N THR A 77 3.16 5.92 -0.17
CA THR A 77 2.98 5.64 -1.60
C THR A 77 4.28 5.90 -2.36
N LEU A 78 4.93 7.02 -2.11
CA LEU A 78 6.20 7.35 -2.76
C LEU A 78 7.28 6.30 -2.43
N ALA A 79 7.38 5.89 -1.17
CA ALA A 79 8.34 4.89 -0.74
C ALA A 79 8.09 3.54 -1.43
N PHE A 80 6.84 3.09 -1.50
CA PHE A 80 6.49 1.85 -2.18
C PHE A 80 6.72 1.92 -3.68
N VAL A 81 6.36 3.02 -4.32
CA VAL A 81 6.61 3.20 -5.76
C VAL A 81 8.11 3.13 -6.06
N ALA A 82 8.94 3.79 -5.27
CA ALA A 82 10.39 3.73 -5.44
C ALA A 82 10.91 2.30 -5.28
N ALA A 83 10.45 1.59 -4.25
CA ALA A 83 10.84 0.20 -4.01
C ALA A 83 10.34 -0.71 -5.14
N ASP A 84 9.13 -0.51 -5.62
CA ASP A 84 8.53 -1.31 -6.69
C ASP A 84 9.29 -1.15 -8.01
N VAL A 85 9.67 0.06 -8.36
CA VAL A 85 10.46 0.32 -9.56
C VAL A 85 11.80 -0.40 -9.48
N HIS A 86 12.44 -0.34 -8.32
CA HIS A 86 13.70 -1.05 -8.09
C HIS A 86 13.50 -2.57 -8.18
N ALA A 87 12.48 -3.09 -7.51
CA ALA A 87 12.18 -4.52 -7.50
C ALA A 87 11.78 -5.06 -8.88
N ALA A 88 11.11 -4.26 -9.70
CA ALA A 88 10.71 -4.64 -11.06
C ALA A 88 11.93 -4.93 -11.96
N ARG A 89 13.07 -4.31 -11.67
CA ARG A 89 14.31 -4.51 -12.44
C ARG A 89 15.02 -5.81 -12.07
N SER A 90 14.86 -6.29 -10.83
CA SER A 90 15.65 -7.40 -10.30
C SER A 90 14.83 -8.61 -9.86
N ALA A 91 13.54 -8.47 -9.62
CA ALA A 91 12.69 -9.53 -9.07
C ALA A 91 11.54 -9.90 -10.02
N SER A 92 10.50 -9.08 -10.12
CA SER A 92 9.32 -9.40 -10.90
C SER A 92 8.66 -8.15 -11.45
N ARG A 93 8.19 -8.23 -12.71
CA ARG A 93 7.45 -7.14 -13.34
C ARG A 93 6.09 -6.87 -12.68
N VAL A 94 5.61 -7.78 -11.83
CA VAL A 94 4.36 -7.57 -11.10
C VAL A 94 4.43 -6.30 -10.24
N TYR A 95 5.63 -5.92 -9.80
CA TYR A 95 5.81 -4.68 -9.05
C TYR A 95 5.43 -3.42 -9.84
N LEU A 96 5.49 -3.46 -11.17
CA LEU A 96 5.02 -2.35 -12.01
C LEU A 96 3.50 -2.21 -11.92
N GLY A 97 2.79 -3.32 -11.74
CA GLY A 97 1.35 -3.29 -11.47
C GLY A 97 1.04 -2.58 -10.16
N ASP A 98 1.85 -2.80 -9.13
CA ASP A 98 1.69 -2.13 -7.85
C ASP A 98 1.94 -0.62 -7.96
N VAL A 99 2.89 -0.20 -8.79
CA VAL A 99 3.10 1.23 -9.09
C VAL A 99 1.83 1.86 -9.67
N VAL A 100 1.20 1.18 -10.63
CA VAL A 100 -0.04 1.66 -11.25
C VAL A 100 -1.16 1.76 -10.22
N VAL A 101 -1.30 0.76 -9.35
CA VAL A 101 -2.31 0.76 -8.28
C VAL A 101 -2.12 1.96 -7.35
N HIS A 102 -0.90 2.19 -6.89
CA HIS A 102 -0.62 3.32 -6.01
C HIS A 102 -0.89 4.67 -6.69
N ALA A 103 -0.47 4.82 -7.95
CA ALA A 103 -0.73 6.04 -8.71
C ALA A 103 -2.23 6.31 -8.86
N PHE A 104 -3.01 5.25 -9.05
CA PHE A 104 -4.47 5.36 -9.17
C PHE A 104 -5.10 5.95 -7.90
N PHE A 105 -4.57 5.63 -6.72
CA PHE A 105 -5.15 6.08 -5.46
C PHE A 105 -4.67 7.45 -4.97
N VAL A 106 -3.64 8.04 -5.58
CA VAL A 106 -3.12 9.35 -5.16
C VAL A 106 -4.22 10.43 -5.06
N PRO A 107 -5.14 10.56 -6.05
CA PRO A 107 -6.19 11.60 -5.95
C PRO A 107 -7.10 11.44 -4.74
N ALA A 108 -7.27 10.23 -4.22
CA ALA A 108 -8.11 9.99 -3.04
C ALA A 108 -7.61 10.78 -1.81
N TRP A 109 -6.32 11.04 -1.74
CA TRP A 109 -5.69 11.74 -0.61
C TRP A 109 -5.46 13.21 -0.88
N LEU A 110 -5.65 13.67 -2.11
CA LEU A 110 -5.49 15.07 -2.50
C LEU A 110 -6.83 15.81 -2.63
N ARG A 111 -7.91 15.06 -2.82
CA ARG A 111 -9.24 15.65 -2.98
C ARG A 111 -9.97 15.75 -1.63
N PRO A 112 -10.83 16.79 -1.46
CA PRO A 112 -11.65 16.90 -0.25
C PRO A 112 -12.60 15.71 -0.10
N TRP A 113 -12.78 15.27 1.13
CA TRP A 113 -13.76 14.23 1.45
C TRP A 113 -15.08 14.89 1.84
N LYS A 114 -16.04 14.83 0.95
CA LYS A 114 -17.39 15.37 1.21
C LYS A 114 -18.43 14.29 1.02
#